data_ed98f1f41446aabd3885728721793b0a
#
_entry.id   ed98f1f41446aabd3885728721793b0a
#
_cell.length_a   1.000
_cell.length_b   1.000
_cell.length_c   1.000
_cell.angle_alpha   90.00
_cell.angle_beta   90.00
_cell.angle_gamma   90.00
#
_symmetry.space_group_name_H-M   'P 1'
#
loop_
_entity.id
_entity.type
_entity.pdbx_description
1 polymer ?
#
loop_
_entity_poly.entity_id
_entity_poly.type
_entity_poly.pdbx_seq_one_letter_code
_entity_poly.pdbx_strand_id
1 'polypeptide(L)'
;AAVLGAMFWPRRLAPVFNHSVSKWFADASIYSARFLDRNVQPEEVSALRSSMVATFNTLELMIGQLPHEGARPQTVRNTKELRGRMIHLLPVIDALDDALYALERRTPELVDKFAPLLAASTEWLEHQDADIERWQALKDQLEALQPSPEVLDDRKQLLFSNAIYRLGEWVDLWQDCRILQYAIQCESQD
;
A
#
# COMPACT_ATOMS: atom_id res chain seq x y z
N ALA A 1 0.42 2.78 44.40
CA ALA A 1 1.38 3.35 43.41
C ALA A 1 1.26 2.73 42.03
N ALA A 2 0.96 1.41 41.90
CA ALA A 2 0.83 0.72 40.61
C ALA A 2 -0.42 1.15 39.79
N VAL A 3 -1.51 1.53 40.47
CA VAL A 3 -2.78 1.92 39.85
C VAL A 3 -2.70 3.29 39.12
N LEU A 4 -1.89 4.20 39.66
CA LEU A 4 -1.69 5.53 39.04
C LEU A 4 -0.85 5.47 37.74
N GLY A 5 0.07 4.54 37.61
CA GLY A 5 0.87 4.33 36.40
C GLY A 5 0.03 3.85 35.22
N ALA A 6 -0.96 3.00 35.47
CA ALA A 6 -1.85 2.48 34.41
C ALA A 6 -2.82 3.52 33.86
N MET A 7 -3.15 4.58 34.60
CA MET A 7 -4.05 5.66 34.13
C MET A 7 -3.38 6.66 33.17
N PHE A 8 -2.04 6.77 33.17
CA PHE A 8 -1.32 7.75 32.36
C PHE A 8 -0.62 7.14 31.13
N TRP A 9 -0.45 5.83 31.09
CA TRP A 9 0.29 5.15 30.04
C TRP A 9 -0.49 4.94 28.72
N PRO A 10 -1.79 4.57 28.73
CA PRO A 10 -2.54 4.25 27.50
C PRO A 10 -2.64 5.41 26.49
N ARG A 11 -2.65 6.66 26.99
CA ARG A 11 -2.80 7.85 26.16
C ARG A 11 -1.54 8.25 25.38
N ARG A 12 -0.39 7.62 25.64
CA ARG A 12 0.88 7.98 24.99
C ARG A 12 1.23 7.11 23.81
N LEU A 13 0.79 5.84 23.79
CA LEU A 13 1.14 4.93 22.70
C LEU A 13 0.31 5.19 21.44
N ALA A 14 -0.98 5.46 21.56
CA ALA A 14 -1.85 5.68 20.42
C ALA A 14 -1.39 6.82 19.49
N PRO A 15 -1.01 8.02 19.96
CA PRO A 15 -0.48 9.06 19.08
C PRO A 15 0.83 8.67 18.40
N VAL A 16 1.74 7.99 19.13
CA VAL A 16 3.02 7.53 18.57
C VAL A 16 2.80 6.44 17.54
N PHE A 17 1.89 5.51 17.81
CA PHE A 17 1.49 4.47 16.87
C PHE A 17 0.90 5.08 15.59
N ASN A 18 -0.09 5.98 15.72
CA ASN A 18 -0.72 6.64 14.57
C ASN A 18 0.30 7.44 13.75
N HIS A 19 1.22 8.14 14.41
CA HIS A 19 2.31 8.85 13.73
C HIS A 19 3.22 7.88 12.94
N SER A 20 3.60 6.76 13.54
CA SER A 20 4.45 5.76 12.90
C SER A 20 3.76 5.09 11.71
N VAL A 21 2.45 4.81 11.82
CA VAL A 21 1.63 4.30 10.71
C VAL A 21 1.57 5.32 9.58
N SER A 22 1.25 6.59 9.90
CA SER A 22 1.19 7.66 8.89
C SER A 22 2.54 7.88 8.19
N LYS A 23 3.65 7.83 8.95
CA LYS A 23 4.99 7.92 8.38
C LYS A 23 5.27 6.76 7.42
N TRP A 24 4.93 5.53 7.82
CA TRP A 24 5.13 4.37 6.97
C TRP A 24 4.35 4.49 5.65
N PHE A 25 3.09 4.94 5.70
CA PHE A 25 2.28 5.14 4.49
C PHE A 25 2.80 6.28 3.63
N ALA A 26 3.34 7.35 4.22
CA ALA A 26 4.00 8.41 3.45
C ALA A 26 5.23 7.88 2.71
N ASP A 27 6.10 7.12 3.38
CA ASP A 27 7.28 6.50 2.76
C ASP A 27 6.85 5.49 1.66
N ALA A 28 5.81 4.67 1.92
CA ALA A 28 5.27 3.70 0.96
C ALA A 28 4.64 4.37 -0.26
N SER A 29 3.97 5.51 -0.07
CA SER A 29 3.39 6.31 -1.16
C SER A 29 4.49 6.85 -2.09
N ILE A 30 5.54 7.45 -1.52
CA ILE A 30 6.70 7.92 -2.29
C ILE A 30 7.38 6.76 -3.01
N TYR A 31 7.56 5.64 -2.32
CA TYR A 31 8.15 4.42 -2.89
C TYR A 31 7.34 3.93 -4.09
N SER A 32 6.01 3.79 -3.94
CA SER A 32 5.12 3.37 -5.02
C SER A 32 5.12 4.35 -6.20
N ALA A 33 5.05 5.66 -5.94
CA ALA A 33 5.05 6.69 -6.99
C ALA A 33 6.32 6.60 -7.86
N ARG A 34 7.49 6.32 -7.27
CA ARG A 34 8.74 6.15 -8.03
C ARG A 34 8.65 5.04 -9.07
N PHE A 35 8.00 3.92 -8.74
CA PHE A 35 7.81 2.82 -9.67
C PHE A 35 6.73 3.12 -10.71
N LEU A 36 5.62 3.72 -10.31
CA LEU A 36 4.55 4.10 -11.24
C LEU A 36 5.01 5.14 -12.28
N ASP A 37 5.79 6.13 -11.84
CA ASP A 37 6.36 7.18 -12.70
C ASP A 37 7.57 6.71 -13.48
N ARG A 38 8.03 5.47 -13.27
CA ARG A 38 9.25 4.91 -13.87
C ARG A 38 10.51 5.76 -13.60
N ASN A 39 10.51 6.54 -12.52
CA ASN A 39 11.62 7.40 -12.10
C ASN A 39 12.33 6.79 -10.87
N VAL A 40 13.00 5.67 -11.08
CA VAL A 40 13.65 4.91 -10.02
C VAL A 40 15.09 5.35 -9.85
N GLN A 41 15.42 5.92 -8.67
CA GLN A 41 16.79 6.21 -8.26
C GLN A 41 17.21 5.15 -7.21
N PRO A 42 18.19 4.27 -7.49
CA PRO A 42 18.48 3.12 -6.62
C PRO A 42 18.79 3.47 -5.17
N GLU A 43 19.52 4.58 -4.94
CA GLU A 43 19.87 5.03 -3.59
C GLU A 43 18.65 5.51 -2.81
N GLU A 44 17.78 6.28 -3.44
CA GLU A 44 16.53 6.78 -2.85
C GLU A 44 15.59 5.63 -2.51
N VAL A 45 15.40 4.71 -3.43
CA VAL A 45 14.55 3.52 -3.25
C VAL A 45 15.07 2.65 -2.11
N SER A 46 16.37 2.43 -2.02
CA SER A 46 17.01 1.68 -0.94
C SER A 46 16.81 2.35 0.42
N ALA A 47 16.94 3.69 0.48
CA ALA A 47 16.74 4.46 1.69
C ALA A 47 15.27 4.42 2.17
N LEU A 48 14.31 4.60 1.25
CA LEU A 48 12.88 4.49 1.55
C LEU A 48 12.51 3.09 2.06
N ARG A 49 12.97 2.04 1.37
CA ARG A 49 12.74 0.66 1.79
C ARG A 49 13.31 0.40 3.19
N SER A 50 14.51 0.86 3.48
CA SER A 50 15.12 0.74 4.81
C SER A 50 14.33 1.49 5.88
N SER A 51 13.83 2.69 5.59
CA SER A 51 12.96 3.47 6.47
C SER A 51 11.66 2.74 6.77
N MET A 52 11.01 2.18 5.73
CA MET A 52 9.76 1.41 5.87
C MET A 52 9.96 0.17 6.75
N VAL A 53 11.03 -0.59 6.54
CA VAL A 53 11.36 -1.78 7.35
C VAL A 53 11.64 -1.39 8.82
N ALA A 54 12.40 -0.32 9.07
CA ALA A 54 12.67 0.16 10.42
C ALA A 54 11.39 0.62 11.15
N THR A 55 10.54 1.36 10.45
CA THR A 55 9.24 1.81 10.99
C THR A 55 8.33 0.61 11.27
N PHE A 56 8.30 -0.38 10.37
CA PHE A 56 7.53 -1.61 10.55
C PHE A 56 7.97 -2.39 11.80
N ASN A 57 9.26 -2.55 12.03
CA ASN A 57 9.79 -3.20 13.24
C ASN A 57 9.37 -2.47 14.52
N THR A 58 9.32 -1.14 14.49
CA THR A 58 8.83 -0.32 15.60
C THR A 58 7.34 -0.55 15.85
N LEU A 59 6.53 -0.58 14.78
CA LEU A 59 5.09 -0.87 14.88
C LEU A 59 4.82 -2.27 15.45
N GLU A 60 5.61 -3.26 15.06
CA GLU A 60 5.52 -4.63 15.59
C GLU A 60 5.62 -4.68 17.11
N LEU A 61 6.61 -3.96 17.66
CA LEU A 61 6.79 -3.87 19.11
C LEU A 61 5.61 -3.17 19.80
N MET A 62 5.09 -2.09 19.20
CA MET A 62 3.93 -1.35 19.74
C MET A 62 2.67 -2.21 19.73
N ILE A 63 2.40 -2.95 18.66
CA ILE A 63 1.25 -3.84 18.54
C ILE A 63 1.23 -4.89 19.64
N GLY A 64 2.41 -5.43 20.00
CA GLY A 64 2.54 -6.36 21.12
C GLY A 64 2.15 -5.75 22.48
N GLN A 65 2.24 -4.43 22.64
CA GLN A 65 1.92 -3.73 23.88
C GLN A 65 0.46 -3.28 23.99
N LEU A 66 -0.25 -3.12 22.87
CA LEU A 66 -1.64 -2.63 22.82
C LEU A 66 -2.60 -3.35 23.78
N PRO A 67 -2.59 -4.70 23.90
CA PRO A 67 -3.47 -5.41 24.85
C PRO A 67 -3.20 -5.05 26.31
N HIS A 68 -1.93 -4.77 26.64
CA HIS A 68 -1.51 -4.41 28.01
C HIS A 68 -1.87 -2.97 28.38
N GLU A 69 -2.17 -2.15 27.38
CA GLU A 69 -2.58 -0.75 27.56
C GLU A 69 -4.09 -0.55 27.54
N GLY A 70 -4.85 -1.63 27.53
CA GLY A 70 -6.31 -1.59 27.58
C GLY A 70 -6.96 -1.21 26.24
N ALA A 71 -6.25 -1.39 25.11
CA ALA A 71 -6.85 -1.20 23.80
C ALA A 71 -8.05 -2.15 23.61
N ARG A 72 -9.10 -1.66 22.93
CA ARG A 72 -10.28 -2.48 22.62
C ARG A 72 -9.88 -3.70 21.78
N PRO A 73 -10.48 -4.88 21.97
CA PRO A 73 -10.14 -6.08 21.21
C PRO A 73 -10.26 -5.89 19.70
N GLN A 74 -11.20 -5.07 19.25
CA GLN A 74 -11.39 -4.75 17.83
C GLN A 74 -10.21 -3.94 17.29
N THR A 75 -9.76 -2.90 18.02
CA THR A 75 -8.59 -2.10 17.66
C THR A 75 -7.34 -2.97 17.52
N VAL A 76 -7.13 -3.89 18.48
CA VAL A 76 -6.00 -4.84 18.41
C VAL A 76 -6.08 -5.73 17.17
N ARG A 77 -7.30 -6.19 16.82
CA ARG A 77 -7.52 -7.01 15.62
C ARG A 77 -7.22 -6.21 14.35
N ASN A 78 -7.85 -5.04 14.20
CA ASN A 78 -7.67 -4.17 13.04
C ASN A 78 -6.20 -3.78 12.84
N THR A 79 -5.48 -3.51 13.94
CA THR A 79 -4.05 -3.19 13.92
C THR A 79 -3.20 -4.36 13.45
N LYS A 80 -3.50 -5.59 13.91
CA LYS A 80 -2.80 -6.80 13.45
C LYS A 80 -3.08 -7.09 11.98
N GLU A 81 -4.30 -6.86 11.53
CA GLU A 81 -4.67 -7.02 10.12
C GLU A 81 -3.98 -5.96 9.25
N LEU A 82 -4.01 -4.68 9.66
CA LEU A 82 -3.27 -3.62 8.98
C LEU A 82 -1.78 -3.96 8.83
N ARG A 83 -1.14 -4.42 9.90
CA ARG A 83 0.24 -4.88 9.86
C ARG A 83 0.44 -5.99 8.81
N GLY A 84 -0.46 -6.97 8.77
CA GLY A 84 -0.43 -8.04 7.76
C GLY A 84 -0.47 -7.49 6.34
N ARG A 85 -1.35 -6.52 6.06
CA ARG A 85 -1.43 -5.86 4.75
C ARG A 85 -0.18 -5.05 4.43
N MET A 86 0.36 -4.29 5.39
CA MET A 86 1.59 -3.50 5.21
C MET A 86 2.79 -4.36 4.82
N ILE A 87 2.97 -5.54 5.44
CA ILE A 87 4.09 -6.43 5.11
C ILE A 87 3.98 -7.00 3.69
N HIS A 88 2.75 -7.18 3.19
CA HIS A 88 2.52 -7.66 1.83
C HIS A 88 2.68 -6.58 0.77
N LEU A 89 2.60 -5.30 1.14
CA LEU A 89 2.69 -4.21 0.17
C LEU A 89 4.06 -4.14 -0.52
N LEU A 90 5.16 -4.35 0.22
CA LEU A 90 6.52 -4.30 -0.35
C LEU A 90 6.73 -5.34 -1.47
N PRO A 91 6.50 -6.65 -1.25
CA PRO A 91 6.67 -7.63 -2.33
C PRO A 91 5.68 -7.44 -3.48
N VAL A 92 4.50 -6.86 -3.24
CA VAL A 92 3.54 -6.55 -4.31
C VAL A 92 4.07 -5.40 -5.18
N ILE A 93 4.67 -4.37 -4.59
CA ILE A 93 5.33 -3.28 -5.33
C ILE A 93 6.51 -3.83 -6.15
N ASP A 94 7.36 -4.67 -5.54
CA ASP A 94 8.49 -5.29 -6.24
C ASP A 94 7.99 -6.12 -7.45
N ALA A 95 6.92 -6.91 -7.28
CA ALA A 95 6.34 -7.71 -8.35
C ALA A 95 5.68 -6.86 -9.46
N LEU A 96 5.11 -5.71 -9.09
CA LEU A 96 4.59 -4.73 -10.05
C LEU A 96 5.73 -4.11 -10.87
N ASP A 97 6.83 -3.69 -10.21
CA ASP A 97 8.01 -3.15 -10.90
C ASP A 97 8.61 -4.15 -11.89
N ASP A 98 8.78 -5.40 -11.47
CA ASP A 98 9.27 -6.47 -12.34
C ASP A 98 8.35 -6.69 -13.56
N ALA A 99 7.03 -6.64 -13.37
CA ALA A 99 6.06 -6.80 -14.44
C ALA A 99 6.10 -5.61 -15.43
N LEU A 100 6.19 -4.38 -14.93
CA LEU A 100 6.32 -3.16 -15.75
C LEU A 100 7.65 -3.15 -16.51
N TYR A 101 8.75 -3.51 -15.85
CA TYR A 101 10.05 -3.62 -16.50
C TYR A 101 10.05 -4.66 -17.62
N ALA A 102 9.42 -5.82 -17.39
CA ALA A 102 9.28 -6.85 -18.42
C ALA A 102 8.44 -6.37 -19.61
N LEU A 103 7.37 -5.61 -19.35
CA LEU A 103 6.50 -5.00 -20.36
C LEU A 103 7.31 -4.01 -21.21
N GLU A 104 7.99 -3.05 -20.59
CA GLU A 104 8.82 -2.03 -21.27
C GLU A 104 9.89 -2.65 -22.15
N ARG A 105 10.56 -3.67 -21.67
CA ARG A 105 11.69 -4.26 -22.37
C ARG A 105 11.30 -5.17 -23.52
N ARG A 106 10.15 -5.85 -23.43
CA ARG A 106 9.74 -6.90 -24.36
C ARG A 106 8.61 -6.51 -25.29
N THR A 107 7.82 -5.53 -24.88
CA THR A 107 6.61 -5.09 -25.60
C THR A 107 6.44 -3.57 -25.51
N PRO A 108 7.45 -2.77 -25.95
CA PRO A 108 7.43 -1.31 -25.80
C PRO A 108 6.19 -0.67 -26.43
N GLU A 109 5.66 -1.30 -27.48
CA GLU A 109 4.44 -0.85 -28.16
C GLU A 109 3.17 -0.90 -27.30
N LEU A 110 3.20 -1.65 -26.19
CA LEU A 110 2.08 -1.75 -25.25
C LEU A 110 2.21 -0.79 -24.07
N VAL A 111 3.39 -0.20 -23.86
CA VAL A 111 3.64 0.74 -22.76
C VAL A 111 2.76 1.97 -22.89
N ASP A 112 2.60 2.52 -24.09
CA ASP A 112 1.76 3.69 -24.33
C ASP A 112 0.29 3.44 -23.97
N LYS A 113 -0.18 2.19 -24.11
CA LYS A 113 -1.54 1.80 -23.70
C LYS A 113 -1.67 1.71 -22.19
N PHE A 114 -0.58 1.43 -21.48
CA PHE A 114 -0.56 1.29 -20.05
C PHE A 114 -0.31 2.64 -19.33
N ALA A 115 0.33 3.59 -19.97
CA ALA A 115 0.71 4.88 -19.41
C ALA A 115 -0.46 5.68 -18.78
N PRO A 116 -1.66 5.77 -19.41
CA PRO A 116 -2.79 6.47 -18.78
C PRO A 116 -3.23 5.83 -17.47
N LEU A 117 -3.16 4.50 -17.36
CA LEU A 117 -3.51 3.77 -16.16
C LEU A 117 -2.50 3.99 -15.03
N LEU A 118 -1.19 4.06 -15.34
CA LEU A 118 -0.16 4.41 -14.37
C LEU A 118 -0.38 5.83 -13.84
N ALA A 119 -0.67 6.80 -14.73
CA ALA A 119 -0.95 8.17 -14.33
C ALA A 119 -2.19 8.26 -13.43
N ALA A 120 -3.29 7.56 -13.76
CA ALA A 120 -4.48 7.49 -12.92
C ALA A 120 -4.19 6.83 -11.56
N SER A 121 -3.31 5.83 -11.53
CA SER A 121 -2.87 5.18 -10.30
C SER A 121 -2.04 6.10 -9.40
N THR A 122 -1.15 6.91 -9.99
CA THR A 122 -0.38 7.93 -9.27
C THR A 122 -1.30 9.00 -8.68
N GLU A 123 -2.24 9.52 -9.50
CA GLU A 123 -3.24 10.49 -9.04
C GLU A 123 -4.09 9.91 -7.89
N TRP A 124 -4.57 8.68 -8.03
CA TRP A 124 -5.31 8.00 -6.97
C TRP A 124 -4.47 7.82 -5.70
N LEU A 125 -3.18 7.53 -5.83
CA LEU A 125 -2.27 7.35 -4.70
C LEU A 125 -2.07 8.64 -3.89
N GLU A 126 -2.06 9.81 -4.54
CA GLU A 126 -1.92 11.12 -3.90
C GLU A 126 -3.11 11.46 -3.00
N HIS A 127 -4.29 10.90 -3.28
CA HIS A 127 -5.47 11.05 -2.44
C HIS A 127 -5.39 10.06 -1.27
N GLN A 128 -5.29 10.58 -0.06
CA GLN A 128 -5.08 9.78 1.16
C GLN A 128 -6.37 9.22 1.78
N ASP A 129 -7.51 9.48 1.17
CA ASP A 129 -8.81 8.99 1.62
C ASP A 129 -9.09 7.55 1.13
N ALA A 130 -10.01 6.86 1.82
CA ALA A 130 -10.50 5.54 1.44
C ALA A 130 -11.69 5.64 0.46
N ASP A 131 -11.64 6.58 -0.49
CA ASP A 131 -12.71 6.85 -1.45
C ASP A 131 -12.97 5.62 -2.33
N ILE A 132 -14.11 4.98 -2.08
CA ILE A 132 -14.53 3.76 -2.78
C ILE A 132 -14.86 4.06 -4.26
N GLU A 133 -15.41 5.24 -4.56
CA GLU A 133 -15.79 5.59 -5.93
C GLU A 133 -14.56 5.74 -6.83
N ARG A 134 -13.51 6.40 -6.34
CA ARG A 134 -12.24 6.52 -7.06
C ARG A 134 -11.52 5.18 -7.23
N TRP A 135 -11.52 4.36 -6.17
CA TRP A 135 -10.99 3.01 -6.25
C TRP A 135 -11.74 2.18 -7.30
N GLN A 136 -13.07 2.23 -7.31
CA GLN A 136 -13.87 1.50 -8.30
C GLN A 136 -13.61 2.00 -9.72
N ALA A 137 -13.53 3.32 -9.93
CA ALA A 137 -13.22 3.90 -11.22
C ALA A 137 -11.85 3.42 -11.77
N LEU A 138 -10.85 3.26 -10.89
CA LEU A 138 -9.55 2.72 -11.28
C LEU A 138 -9.64 1.22 -11.60
N LYS A 139 -10.44 0.45 -10.88
CA LYS A 139 -10.70 -0.97 -11.17
C LYS A 139 -11.41 -1.14 -12.52
N ASP A 140 -12.39 -0.31 -12.83
CA ASP A 140 -13.10 -0.34 -14.12
C ASP A 140 -12.15 -0.06 -15.27
N GLN A 141 -11.19 0.87 -15.11
CA GLN A 141 -10.14 1.12 -16.10
C GLN A 141 -9.20 -0.08 -16.28
N LEU A 142 -8.83 -0.76 -15.19
CA LEU A 142 -8.03 -1.99 -15.23
C LEU A 142 -8.74 -3.11 -15.99
N GLU A 143 -10.03 -3.29 -15.76
CA GLU A 143 -10.84 -4.29 -16.46
C GLU A 143 -11.01 -3.96 -17.95
N ALA A 144 -11.21 -2.68 -18.28
CA ALA A 144 -11.35 -2.22 -19.66
C ALA A 144 -10.07 -2.42 -20.49
N LEU A 145 -8.89 -2.47 -19.86
CA LEU A 145 -7.60 -2.71 -20.52
C LEU A 145 -7.27 -4.18 -20.72
N GLN A 146 -8.07 -5.11 -20.21
CA GLN A 146 -7.84 -6.55 -20.42
C GLN A 146 -7.74 -6.85 -21.93
N PRO A 147 -6.65 -7.45 -22.39
CA PRO A 147 -6.46 -7.69 -23.82
C PRO A 147 -7.49 -8.70 -24.35
N SER A 148 -8.11 -8.35 -25.47
CA SER A 148 -8.91 -9.35 -26.20
C SER A 148 -7.99 -10.44 -26.74
N PRO A 149 -8.35 -11.73 -26.59
CA PRO A 149 -7.54 -12.86 -27.06
C PRO A 149 -7.18 -12.82 -28.56
N GLU A 150 -7.90 -12.04 -29.33
CA GLU A 150 -7.76 -11.98 -30.80
C GLU A 150 -6.69 -10.99 -31.30
N VAL A 151 -6.11 -10.15 -30.40
CA VAL A 151 -5.31 -8.96 -30.84
C VAL A 151 -3.82 -9.12 -30.60
N LEU A 152 -3.39 -9.96 -29.66
CA LEU A 152 -1.99 -10.12 -29.28
C LEU A 152 -1.54 -11.58 -29.41
N ASP A 153 -0.26 -11.79 -29.73
CA ASP A 153 0.32 -13.12 -29.58
C ASP A 153 0.33 -13.54 -28.10
N ASP A 154 0.30 -14.84 -27.82
CA ASP A 154 0.15 -15.43 -26.49
C ASP A 154 1.16 -14.87 -25.47
N ARG A 155 2.39 -14.58 -25.90
CA ARG A 155 3.43 -14.08 -25.01
C ARG A 155 3.23 -12.60 -24.65
N LYS A 156 2.86 -11.77 -25.61
CA LYS A 156 2.58 -10.35 -25.38
C LYS A 156 1.33 -10.18 -24.51
N GLN A 157 0.31 -10.99 -24.80
CA GLN A 157 -0.90 -11.04 -23.99
C GLN A 157 -0.59 -11.41 -22.55
N LEU A 158 0.25 -12.41 -22.31
CA LEU A 158 0.64 -12.84 -20.97
C LEU A 158 1.37 -11.73 -20.20
N LEU A 159 2.33 -11.03 -20.83
CA LEU A 159 3.07 -9.95 -20.18
C LEU A 159 2.16 -8.77 -19.83
N PHE A 160 1.27 -8.38 -20.75
CA PHE A 160 0.34 -7.30 -20.54
C PHE A 160 -0.69 -7.63 -19.47
N SER A 161 -1.29 -8.83 -19.50
CA SER A 161 -2.22 -9.29 -18.47
C SER A 161 -1.55 -9.40 -17.09
N ASN A 162 -0.27 -9.83 -17.04
CA ASN A 162 0.46 -9.88 -15.78
C ASN A 162 0.67 -8.46 -15.19
N ALA A 163 1.01 -7.47 -16.00
CA ALA A 163 1.15 -6.09 -15.53
C ALA A 163 -0.18 -5.53 -15.00
N ILE A 164 -1.31 -5.76 -15.71
CA ILE A 164 -2.65 -5.39 -15.26
C ILE A 164 -2.98 -6.09 -13.93
N TYR A 165 -2.73 -7.38 -13.83
CA TYR A 165 -3.00 -8.15 -12.63
C TYR A 165 -2.20 -7.61 -11.41
N ARG A 166 -0.89 -7.35 -11.59
CA ARG A 166 -0.04 -6.84 -10.51
C ARG A 166 -0.43 -5.42 -10.08
N LEU A 167 -0.83 -4.58 -11.03
CA LEU A 167 -1.34 -3.25 -10.69
C LEU A 167 -2.68 -3.35 -9.93
N GLY A 168 -3.57 -4.26 -10.34
CA GLY A 168 -4.82 -4.52 -9.63
C GLY A 168 -4.60 -5.01 -8.20
N GLU A 169 -3.68 -5.96 -8.01
CA GLU A 169 -3.29 -6.48 -6.68
C GLU A 169 -2.74 -5.35 -5.78
N TRP A 170 -1.91 -4.46 -6.33
CA TRP A 170 -1.38 -3.30 -5.63
C TRP A 170 -2.49 -2.31 -5.23
N VAL A 171 -3.41 -1.98 -6.15
CA VAL A 171 -4.54 -1.08 -5.90
C VAL A 171 -5.45 -1.63 -4.78
N ASP A 172 -5.79 -2.92 -4.84
CA ASP A 172 -6.65 -3.55 -3.84
C ASP A 172 -6.00 -3.56 -2.46
N LEU A 173 -4.72 -3.90 -2.40
CA LEU A 173 -3.98 -3.94 -1.13
C LEU A 173 -3.85 -2.54 -0.48
N TRP A 174 -3.62 -1.50 -1.29
CA TRP A 174 -3.60 -0.12 -0.82
C TRP A 174 -4.96 0.30 -0.26
N GLN A 175 -6.04 -0.01 -0.96
CA GLN A 175 -7.40 0.31 -0.51
C GLN A 175 -7.72 -0.39 0.82
N ASP A 176 -7.39 -1.66 0.95
CA ASP A 176 -7.53 -2.41 2.20
C ASP A 176 -6.78 -1.73 3.35
N CYS A 177 -5.54 -1.28 3.11
CA CYS A 177 -4.75 -0.57 4.10
C CYS A 177 -5.40 0.74 4.53
N ARG A 178 -5.93 1.53 3.60
CA ARG A 178 -6.62 2.81 3.89
C ARG A 178 -7.88 2.60 4.72
N ILE A 179 -8.69 1.60 4.38
CA ILE A 179 -9.92 1.26 5.12
C ILE A 179 -9.56 0.89 6.57
N LEU A 180 -8.56 0.04 6.77
CA LEU A 180 -8.13 -0.38 8.11
C LEU A 180 -7.53 0.78 8.91
N GLN A 181 -6.72 1.63 8.27
CA GLN A 181 -6.16 2.83 8.92
C GLN A 181 -7.26 3.77 9.40
N TYR A 182 -8.27 4.03 8.55
CA TYR A 182 -9.42 4.85 8.90
C TYR A 182 -10.21 4.26 10.08
N ALA A 183 -10.49 2.95 10.05
CA ALA A 183 -11.18 2.26 11.13
C ALA A 183 -10.45 2.40 12.48
N ILE A 184 -9.12 2.23 12.49
CA ILE A 184 -8.29 2.40 13.70
C ILE A 184 -8.33 3.84 14.22
N GLN A 185 -8.31 4.83 13.33
CA GLN A 185 -8.35 6.25 13.71
C GLN A 185 -9.70 6.62 14.34
N CYS A 186 -10.82 6.16 13.78
CA CYS A 186 -12.15 6.39 14.33
C CYS A 186 -12.31 5.77 15.73
N GLU A 187 -11.82 4.53 15.93
CA GLU A 187 -11.87 3.85 17.24
C GLU A 187 -11.02 4.51 18.32
N SER A 188 -10.02 5.31 17.92
CA SER A 188 -9.11 6.00 18.86
C SER A 188 -9.67 7.33 19.36
N GLN A 189 -10.77 7.83 18.77
CA GLN A 189 -11.41 9.09 19.14
C GLN A 189 -12.58 8.92 20.12
N ASP A 190 -13.12 7.71 20.26
CA ASP A 190 -14.15 7.31 21.20
C ASP A 190 -13.56 6.75 22.52
#